data_0c01bcddd419937655b7e2f7e2c538f6
#
_entry.id   0c01bcddd419937655b7e2f7e2c538f6
#
_cell.length_a   1.000
_cell.length_b   1.000
_cell.length_c   1.000
_cell.angle_alpha   90.00
_cell.angle_beta   90.00
_cell.angle_gamma   90.00
#
_symmetry.space_group_name_H-M   'P 1'
#
loop_
_entity.id
_entity.type
_entity.pdbx_description
1 polymer ?
#
loop_
_entity_poly.entity_id
_entity_poly.type
_entity_poly.pdbx_seq_one_letter_code
_entity_poly.pdbx_strand_id
1 'polypeptide(L)'
;MTMLAALLLVPGLLAGPAHATPAPIGPAPLAPPLDQSAVLGQVTPGLVDINTTLNYQGAVGAGTGIVLDPNGEVLTNNHVIEGATGITATSLANGRTYPVDVIGYDRANDIALVRLRGASDLPVASLGTSSGIAVGDPIAAIGNAGGAGGAPSFSPGNITQLGASVRASDESGGGTRELSDLIRVAADVRPGDSGGPLVNAAGQVVGVNVAATLTYRMGNVRGGEGFAIPIDRALGIANAIRSGGGAGVHMGDTAFIGVGIADAKDGGPAGAVVRQVLPDTPARGIGIAPGDVIVAVDGVTINTATDLSNIMDAHHPGDTITLSWVDREGNPRSAPLALSAGPVG
;
A
#
# COMPACT_ATOMS: atom_id res chain seq x y z
N MET A 1 -62.42 -71.78 49.37
CA MET A 1 -60.95 -71.85 49.44
C MET A 1 -60.41 -71.21 48.17
N THR A 2 -60.03 -69.94 48.25
CA THR A 2 -59.61 -69.14 47.10
C THR A 2 -58.15 -68.70 47.41
N MET A 3 -57.20 -69.18 46.64
CA MET A 3 -55.81 -68.80 46.74
C MET A 3 -55.55 -67.48 46.00
N LEU A 4 -54.99 -66.46 46.71
CA LEU A 4 -54.63 -65.23 46.19
C LEU A 4 -53.12 -65.32 45.77
N ALA A 5 -52.79 -65.10 44.46
CA ALA A 5 -51.45 -65.05 43.96
C ALA A 5 -50.94 -63.57 43.96
N ALA A 6 -49.91 -63.32 44.70
CA ALA A 6 -49.25 -61.99 44.73
C ALA A 6 -48.22 -61.83 43.59
N LEU A 7 -48.45 -60.85 42.76
CA LEU A 7 -47.55 -60.47 41.62
C LEU A 7 -46.52 -59.43 42.13
N LEU A 8 -45.25 -59.83 42.21
CA LEU A 8 -44.13 -58.92 42.51
C LEU A 8 -43.72 -58.14 41.26
N LEU A 9 -43.94 -56.83 41.27
CA LEU A 9 -43.42 -55.93 40.27
C LEU A 9 -41.96 -55.55 40.64
N VAL A 10 -41.02 -55.88 39.75
CA VAL A 10 -39.63 -55.40 39.81
C VAL A 10 -39.50 -54.06 39.00
N PRO A 11 -39.06 -52.96 39.57
CA PRO A 11 -38.81 -51.73 38.78
C PRO A 11 -37.52 -51.87 37.97
N GLY A 12 -37.64 -51.91 36.65
CA GLY A 12 -36.49 -51.82 35.75
C GLY A 12 -35.92 -50.43 35.73
N LEU A 13 -34.67 -50.27 36.16
CA LEU A 13 -33.89 -49.03 35.94
C LEU A 13 -33.59 -48.91 34.44
N LEU A 14 -34.21 -47.95 33.78
CA LEU A 14 -33.79 -47.46 32.45
C LEU A 14 -32.55 -46.57 32.65
N ALA A 15 -31.36 -47.10 32.33
CA ALA A 15 -30.14 -46.29 32.21
C ALA A 15 -30.28 -45.40 30.95
N GLY A 16 -30.42 -44.08 31.14
CA GLY A 16 -30.36 -43.10 30.04
C GLY A 16 -28.95 -43.04 29.41
N PRO A 17 -28.84 -42.59 28.13
CA PRO A 17 -27.56 -42.51 27.47
C PRO A 17 -26.66 -41.52 28.22
N ALA A 18 -25.47 -41.99 28.60
CA ALA A 18 -24.43 -41.14 29.19
C ALA A 18 -24.03 -40.06 28.19
N HIS A 19 -24.31 -38.81 28.51
CA HIS A 19 -23.77 -37.65 27.78
C HIS A 19 -22.27 -37.59 28.05
N ALA A 20 -21.47 -37.95 27.03
CA ALA A 20 -20.02 -37.72 27.08
C ALA A 20 -19.77 -36.20 27.11
N THR A 21 -19.26 -35.70 28.20
CA THR A 21 -18.72 -34.32 28.28
C THR A 21 -17.58 -34.21 27.28
N PRO A 22 -17.61 -33.22 26.37
CA PRO A 22 -16.47 -32.99 25.48
C PRO A 22 -15.23 -32.70 26.31
N ALA A 23 -14.13 -33.36 25.98
CA ALA A 23 -12.85 -33.11 26.60
C ALA A 23 -12.49 -31.61 26.43
N PRO A 24 -11.88 -30.95 27.44
CA PRO A 24 -11.43 -29.59 27.30
C PRO A 24 -10.44 -29.52 26.13
N ILE A 25 -10.73 -28.69 25.14
CA ILE A 25 -9.82 -28.37 24.05
C ILE A 25 -8.68 -27.61 24.71
N GLY A 26 -7.55 -28.26 24.94
CA GLY A 26 -6.32 -27.59 25.36
C GLY A 26 -5.94 -26.53 24.32
N PRO A 27 -5.17 -25.48 24.70
CA PRO A 27 -4.69 -24.51 23.74
C PRO A 27 -3.99 -25.26 22.59
N ALA A 28 -4.31 -24.89 21.36
CA ALA A 28 -3.65 -25.44 20.19
C ALA A 28 -2.13 -25.25 20.34
N PRO A 29 -1.30 -26.22 19.98
CA PRO A 29 0.15 -26.06 20.05
C PRO A 29 0.54 -24.84 19.23
N LEU A 30 1.34 -23.95 19.80
CA LEU A 30 1.90 -22.80 19.08
C LEU A 30 2.63 -23.33 17.84
N ALA A 31 2.34 -22.73 16.68
CA ALA A 31 3.06 -23.06 15.45
C ALA A 31 4.57 -22.89 15.68
N PRO A 32 5.42 -23.76 15.13
CA PRO A 32 6.86 -23.62 15.29
C PRO A 32 7.35 -22.26 14.76
N PRO A 33 8.37 -21.68 15.38
CA PRO A 33 8.94 -20.41 14.91
C PRO A 33 9.44 -20.57 13.47
N LEU A 34 9.35 -19.48 12.70
CA LEU A 34 9.82 -19.42 11.31
C LEU A 34 11.34 -19.72 11.26
N ASP A 35 11.74 -20.59 10.35
CA ASP A 35 13.15 -20.76 10.00
C ASP A 35 13.60 -19.59 9.14
N GLN A 36 14.26 -18.61 9.75
CA GLN A 36 14.74 -17.40 9.08
C GLN A 36 15.62 -17.73 7.87
N SER A 37 16.53 -18.68 7.99
CA SER A 37 17.49 -19.00 6.92
C SER A 37 16.78 -19.60 5.72
N ALA A 38 15.87 -20.55 5.96
CA ALA A 38 15.08 -21.19 4.91
C ALA A 38 14.16 -20.17 4.21
N VAL A 39 13.44 -19.34 4.98
CA VAL A 39 12.53 -18.32 4.44
C VAL A 39 13.29 -17.28 3.63
N LEU A 40 14.39 -16.71 4.17
CA LEU A 40 15.20 -15.73 3.44
C LEU A 40 15.83 -16.34 2.18
N GLY A 41 16.32 -17.57 2.24
CA GLY A 41 16.89 -18.26 1.08
C GLY A 41 15.88 -18.41 -0.08
N GLN A 42 14.62 -18.62 0.25
CA GLN A 42 13.55 -18.77 -0.74
C GLN A 42 13.03 -17.42 -1.26
N VAL A 43 12.88 -16.42 -0.38
CA VAL A 43 12.18 -15.16 -0.70
C VAL A 43 13.12 -14.12 -1.33
N THR A 44 14.36 -14.00 -0.82
CA THR A 44 15.32 -12.96 -1.25
C THR A 44 15.52 -12.87 -2.76
N PRO A 45 15.65 -13.98 -3.52
CA PRO A 45 15.87 -13.87 -4.96
C PRO A 45 14.72 -13.20 -5.73
N GLY A 46 13.50 -13.25 -5.20
CA GLY A 46 12.32 -12.61 -5.78
C GLY A 46 12.11 -11.14 -5.34
N LEU A 47 13.12 -10.50 -4.74
CA LEU A 47 13.00 -9.13 -4.23
C LEU A 47 13.92 -8.15 -4.96
N VAL A 48 13.51 -6.89 -4.92
CA VAL A 48 14.31 -5.75 -5.37
C VAL A 48 14.30 -4.63 -4.32
N ASP A 49 15.42 -3.93 -4.17
CA ASP A 49 15.51 -2.67 -3.42
C ASP A 49 15.15 -1.53 -4.36
N ILE A 50 14.08 -0.80 -4.06
CA ILE A 50 13.63 0.37 -4.83
C ILE A 50 14.24 1.63 -4.23
N ASN A 51 14.85 2.47 -5.08
CA ASN A 51 15.37 3.78 -4.70
C ASN A 51 14.74 4.86 -5.56
N THR A 52 14.26 5.93 -4.93
CA THR A 52 13.60 7.04 -5.61
C THR A 52 14.34 8.34 -5.37
N THR A 53 14.35 9.19 -6.39
CA THR A 53 14.83 10.57 -6.31
C THR A 53 13.62 11.50 -6.34
N LEU A 54 13.51 12.38 -5.36
CA LEU A 54 12.42 13.33 -5.15
C LEU A 54 12.96 14.74 -5.35
N ASN A 55 13.30 15.12 -6.61
CA ASN A 55 14.02 16.36 -6.91
C ASN A 55 13.31 17.61 -6.40
N TYR A 56 11.97 17.64 -6.46
CA TYR A 56 11.19 18.80 -6.01
C TYR A 56 11.16 18.96 -4.50
N GLN A 57 11.40 17.88 -3.75
CA GLN A 57 11.51 17.89 -2.29
C GLN A 57 12.97 17.93 -1.81
N GLY A 58 13.95 17.76 -2.72
CA GLY A 58 15.37 17.65 -2.37
C GLY A 58 15.66 16.41 -1.51
N ALA A 59 14.91 15.32 -1.72
CA ALA A 59 14.95 14.13 -0.91
C ALA A 59 15.19 12.86 -1.77
N VAL A 60 15.47 11.75 -1.09
CA VAL A 60 15.52 10.41 -1.65
C VAL A 60 14.61 9.51 -0.85
N GLY A 61 14.01 8.54 -1.51
CA GLY A 61 13.20 7.51 -0.89
C GLY A 61 13.78 6.13 -1.12
N ALA A 62 13.37 5.18 -0.29
CA ALA A 62 13.73 3.78 -0.43
C ALA A 62 12.56 2.88 -0.01
N GLY A 63 12.43 1.76 -0.68
CA GLY A 63 11.45 0.73 -0.40
C GLY A 63 11.87 -0.61 -0.96
N THR A 64 10.94 -1.53 -0.99
CA THR A 64 11.13 -2.89 -1.49
C THR A 64 10.12 -3.18 -2.58
N GLY A 65 10.43 -4.10 -3.48
CA GLY A 65 9.51 -4.61 -4.48
C GLY A 65 9.56 -6.12 -4.59
N ILE A 66 8.45 -6.70 -5.03
CA ILE A 66 8.22 -8.14 -5.19
C ILE A 66 8.17 -8.44 -6.68
N VAL A 67 9.10 -9.25 -7.19
CA VAL A 67 9.16 -9.64 -8.60
C VAL A 67 7.99 -10.58 -8.92
N LEU A 68 7.14 -10.17 -9.86
CA LEU A 68 5.98 -10.94 -10.32
C LEU A 68 6.20 -11.66 -11.65
N ASP A 69 7.17 -11.21 -12.45
CA ASP A 69 7.44 -11.74 -13.79
C ASP A 69 8.95 -11.73 -14.07
N PRO A 70 9.50 -12.77 -14.74
CA PRO A 70 10.94 -12.84 -15.03
C PRO A 70 11.47 -11.68 -15.89
N ASN A 71 10.61 -10.97 -16.64
CA ASN A 71 10.98 -9.81 -17.45
C ASN A 71 10.93 -8.50 -16.68
N GLY A 72 10.88 -8.56 -15.33
CA GLY A 72 11.06 -7.42 -14.44
C GLY A 72 9.79 -6.66 -14.09
N GLU A 73 8.63 -7.31 -14.11
CA GLU A 73 7.43 -6.72 -13.51
C GLU A 73 7.48 -6.88 -12.00
N VAL A 74 7.28 -5.79 -11.27
CA VAL A 74 7.46 -5.69 -9.81
C VAL A 74 6.28 -5.02 -9.18
N LEU A 75 5.76 -5.63 -8.12
CA LEU A 75 4.74 -5.09 -7.23
C LEU A 75 5.39 -4.33 -6.09
N THR A 76 4.87 -3.15 -5.76
CA THR A 76 5.31 -2.35 -4.61
C THR A 76 4.15 -1.47 -4.09
N ASN A 77 4.40 -0.62 -3.10
CA ASN A 77 3.42 0.39 -2.69
C ASN A 77 3.48 1.65 -3.56
N ASN A 78 2.34 2.34 -3.69
CA ASN A 78 2.31 3.64 -4.36
C ASN A 78 3.16 4.67 -3.63
N HIS A 79 3.05 4.77 -2.30
CA HIS A 79 3.82 5.75 -1.52
C HIS A 79 5.35 5.56 -1.61
N VAL A 80 5.84 4.39 -2.04
CA VAL A 80 7.28 4.16 -2.30
C VAL A 80 7.76 4.93 -3.52
N ILE A 81 6.88 5.10 -4.53
CA ILE A 81 7.22 5.75 -5.80
C ILE A 81 6.57 7.13 -5.96
N GLU A 82 5.64 7.51 -5.11
CA GLU A 82 4.93 8.78 -5.13
C GLU A 82 5.90 9.97 -5.04
N GLY A 83 5.73 10.97 -5.90
CA GLY A 83 6.60 12.14 -5.99
C GLY A 83 7.95 11.90 -6.66
N ALA A 84 8.25 10.67 -7.09
CA ALA A 84 9.53 10.35 -7.70
C ALA A 84 9.71 11.02 -9.07
N THR A 85 10.87 11.63 -9.27
CA THR A 85 11.36 12.15 -10.56
C THR A 85 12.33 11.19 -11.22
N GLY A 86 12.76 10.16 -10.50
CA GLY A 86 13.60 9.07 -11.00
C GLY A 86 13.48 7.87 -10.07
N ILE A 87 13.37 6.68 -10.66
CA ILE A 87 13.24 5.42 -9.92
C ILE A 87 14.27 4.43 -10.44
N THR A 88 14.97 3.77 -9.55
CA THR A 88 15.84 2.63 -9.83
C THR A 88 15.50 1.48 -8.90
N ALA A 89 15.76 0.25 -9.36
CA ALA A 89 15.60 -0.93 -8.53
C ALA A 89 16.79 -1.86 -8.68
N THR A 90 17.31 -2.35 -7.55
CA THR A 90 18.43 -3.30 -7.49
C THR A 90 17.91 -4.68 -7.17
N SER A 91 18.10 -5.64 -8.07
CA SER A 91 17.69 -7.03 -7.85
C SER A 91 18.59 -7.71 -6.83
N LEU A 92 17.99 -8.31 -5.79
CA LEU A 92 18.70 -9.07 -4.77
C LEU A 92 19.20 -10.43 -5.27
N ALA A 93 18.67 -10.91 -6.42
CA ALA A 93 19.14 -12.14 -7.04
C ALA A 93 20.49 -12.00 -7.73
N ASN A 94 20.72 -10.87 -8.42
CA ASN A 94 21.89 -10.71 -9.29
C ASN A 94 22.70 -9.43 -8.99
N GLY A 95 22.27 -8.58 -8.05
CA GLY A 95 22.94 -7.35 -7.66
C GLY A 95 22.91 -6.22 -8.71
N ARG A 96 22.19 -6.41 -9.83
CA ARG A 96 22.11 -5.40 -10.89
C ARG A 96 21.05 -4.36 -10.58
N THR A 97 21.37 -3.09 -10.86
CA THR A 97 20.43 -1.97 -10.79
C THR A 97 19.84 -1.69 -12.16
N TYR A 98 18.53 -1.52 -12.21
CA TYR A 98 17.73 -1.27 -13.40
C TYR A 98 17.02 0.08 -13.28
N PRO A 99 16.91 0.87 -14.36
CA PRO A 99 15.94 1.94 -14.43
C PRO A 99 14.52 1.36 -14.36
N VAL A 100 13.59 2.10 -13.79
CA VAL A 100 12.21 1.64 -13.57
C VAL A 100 11.23 2.53 -14.31
N ASP A 101 10.28 1.90 -15.02
CA ASP A 101 9.11 2.53 -15.61
C ASP A 101 7.88 2.20 -14.75
N VAL A 102 7.02 3.17 -14.51
CA VAL A 102 5.74 2.94 -13.83
C VAL A 102 4.74 2.42 -14.86
N ILE A 103 4.15 1.24 -14.62
CA ILE A 103 3.09 0.70 -15.46
C ILE A 103 1.77 1.36 -15.07
N GLY A 104 1.51 1.45 -13.76
CA GLY A 104 0.35 2.10 -13.19
C GLY A 104 0.32 1.94 -11.68
N TYR A 105 -0.62 2.62 -11.04
CA TYR A 105 -0.79 2.59 -9.58
C TYR A 105 -2.25 2.80 -9.18
N ASP A 106 -2.56 2.39 -7.95
CA ASP A 106 -3.81 2.70 -7.25
C ASP A 106 -3.44 3.40 -5.94
N ARG A 107 -3.59 4.73 -5.93
CA ARG A 107 -3.25 5.57 -4.79
C ARG A 107 -4.12 5.25 -3.56
N ALA A 108 -5.42 5.01 -3.77
CA ALA A 108 -6.36 4.76 -2.69
C ALA A 108 -6.05 3.45 -1.94
N ASN A 109 -5.55 2.46 -2.67
CA ASN A 109 -5.18 1.15 -2.14
C ASN A 109 -3.68 0.99 -1.89
N ASP A 110 -2.89 2.02 -2.15
CA ASP A 110 -1.43 2.05 -1.94
C ASP A 110 -0.67 0.92 -2.64
N ILE A 111 -1.03 0.61 -3.89
CA ILE A 111 -0.38 -0.41 -4.72
C ILE A 111 0.13 0.24 -6.01
N ALA A 112 1.33 -0.16 -6.42
CA ALA A 112 1.92 0.19 -7.70
C ALA A 112 2.49 -1.04 -8.40
N LEU A 113 2.42 -1.04 -9.73
CA LEU A 113 3.04 -2.01 -10.61
C LEU A 113 4.06 -1.27 -11.47
N VAL A 114 5.31 -1.74 -11.41
CA VAL A 114 6.42 -1.11 -12.11
C VAL A 114 7.17 -2.13 -12.95
N ARG A 115 8.00 -1.66 -13.89
CA ARG A 115 8.81 -2.51 -14.77
C ARG A 115 10.28 -2.12 -14.72
N LEU A 116 11.13 -3.10 -14.47
CA LEU A 116 12.58 -2.96 -14.55
C LEU A 116 13.01 -3.01 -16.01
N ARG A 117 13.51 -1.90 -16.52
CA ARG A 117 13.86 -1.74 -17.94
C ARG A 117 15.07 -2.62 -18.30
N GLY A 118 14.88 -3.52 -19.24
CA GLY A 118 15.93 -4.43 -19.71
C GLY A 118 16.24 -5.60 -18.77
N ALA A 119 15.36 -5.89 -17.81
CA ALA A 119 15.45 -7.08 -16.98
C ALA A 119 14.98 -8.32 -17.77
N SER A 120 15.62 -9.44 -17.52
CA SER A 120 15.23 -10.78 -17.98
C SER A 120 15.71 -11.83 -16.99
N ASP A 121 15.05 -12.97 -16.99
CA ASP A 121 15.40 -14.15 -16.20
C ASP A 121 15.50 -13.91 -14.69
N LEU A 122 14.74 -12.93 -14.18
CA LEU A 122 14.67 -12.68 -12.75
C LEU A 122 13.88 -13.81 -12.06
N PRO A 123 14.34 -14.28 -10.89
CA PRO A 123 13.54 -15.15 -10.05
C PRO A 123 12.26 -14.46 -9.61
N VAL A 124 11.13 -15.16 -9.69
CA VAL A 124 9.82 -14.68 -9.29
C VAL A 124 9.55 -15.08 -7.84
N ALA A 125 8.92 -14.20 -7.07
CA ALA A 125 8.52 -14.49 -5.71
C ALA A 125 7.46 -15.60 -5.66
N SER A 126 7.55 -16.47 -4.67
CA SER A 126 6.52 -17.49 -4.41
C SER A 126 5.30 -16.82 -3.81
N LEU A 127 4.20 -16.77 -4.56
CA LEU A 127 2.95 -16.17 -4.11
C LEU A 127 2.10 -17.20 -3.38
N GLY A 128 1.55 -16.82 -2.23
CA GLY A 128 0.52 -17.52 -1.49
C GLY A 128 -0.86 -16.94 -1.78
N THR A 129 -1.75 -17.09 -0.81
CA THR A 129 -3.08 -16.47 -0.82
C THR A 129 -3.35 -15.84 0.55
N SER A 130 -4.07 -14.73 0.59
CA SER A 130 -4.51 -14.10 1.83
C SER A 130 -5.89 -14.60 2.30
N SER A 131 -6.58 -15.41 1.51
CA SER A 131 -7.90 -15.94 1.88
C SER A 131 -7.86 -17.05 2.94
N GLY A 132 -6.70 -17.69 3.16
CA GLY A 132 -6.52 -18.79 4.11
C GLY A 132 -5.79 -18.43 5.40
N ILE A 133 -5.39 -17.16 5.60
CA ILE A 133 -4.65 -16.72 6.80
C ILE A 133 -5.60 -16.46 7.98
N ALA A 134 -5.10 -16.65 9.19
CA ALA A 134 -5.85 -16.45 10.43
C ALA A 134 -5.05 -15.63 11.46
N VAL A 135 -5.78 -15.04 12.42
CA VAL A 135 -5.15 -14.42 13.60
C VAL A 135 -4.37 -15.47 14.37
N GLY A 136 -3.12 -15.16 14.72
CA GLY A 136 -2.18 -16.07 15.37
C GLY A 136 -1.20 -16.76 14.41
N ASP A 137 -1.46 -16.74 13.10
CA ASP A 137 -0.55 -17.36 12.13
C ASP A 137 0.84 -16.71 12.18
N PRO A 138 1.92 -17.52 12.18
CA PRO A 138 3.28 -17.02 12.14
C PRO A 138 3.58 -16.43 10.74
N ILE A 139 4.15 -15.23 10.76
CA ILE A 139 4.57 -14.49 9.55
C ILE A 139 5.93 -13.84 9.74
N ALA A 140 6.55 -13.42 8.65
CA ALA A 140 7.67 -12.49 8.69
C ALA A 140 7.46 -11.37 7.68
N ALA A 141 7.75 -10.14 8.10
CA ALA A 141 7.92 -9.01 7.20
C ALA A 141 9.38 -8.99 6.73
N ILE A 142 9.58 -8.84 5.42
CA ILE A 142 10.90 -8.84 4.79
C ILE A 142 11.01 -7.60 3.91
N GLY A 143 12.18 -6.92 3.92
CA GLY A 143 12.38 -5.76 3.07
C GLY A 143 13.75 -5.10 3.25
N ASN A 144 13.87 -3.85 2.80
CA ASN A 144 15.07 -3.04 2.83
C ASN A 144 15.02 -2.01 3.99
N ALA A 145 14.89 -2.51 5.23
CA ALA A 145 14.77 -1.64 6.40
C ALA A 145 15.87 -0.58 6.48
N GLY A 146 15.45 0.68 6.57
CA GLY A 146 16.36 1.83 6.58
C GLY A 146 16.91 2.22 5.22
N GLY A 147 16.54 1.55 4.13
CA GLY A 147 16.96 1.90 2.77
C GLY A 147 18.46 1.71 2.49
N ALA A 148 19.15 0.89 3.29
CA ALA A 148 20.61 0.73 3.18
C ALA A 148 21.03 -0.20 2.02
N GLY A 149 20.09 -0.97 1.47
CA GLY A 149 20.38 -2.03 0.49
C GLY A 149 21.10 -3.22 1.12
N GLY A 150 21.38 -4.23 0.30
CA GLY A 150 22.11 -5.42 0.70
C GLY A 150 21.22 -6.55 1.21
N ALA A 151 21.59 -7.21 2.31
CA ALA A 151 20.78 -8.30 2.86
C ALA A 151 19.44 -7.76 3.39
N PRO A 152 18.30 -8.37 3.02
CA PRO A 152 17.00 -7.88 3.46
C PRO A 152 16.82 -8.07 4.98
N SER A 153 16.02 -7.17 5.57
CA SER A 153 15.55 -7.30 6.95
C SER A 153 14.64 -8.52 7.10
N PHE A 154 14.57 -9.05 8.29
CA PHE A 154 13.66 -10.15 8.65
C PHE A 154 13.03 -9.84 10.00
N SER A 155 11.74 -9.53 10.00
CA SER A 155 10.97 -9.20 11.19
C SER A 155 9.88 -10.25 11.43
N PRO A 156 10.16 -11.29 12.23
CA PRO A 156 9.18 -12.33 12.53
C PRO A 156 8.11 -11.83 13.49
N GLY A 157 6.92 -12.40 13.38
CA GLY A 157 5.79 -12.07 14.22
C GLY A 157 4.57 -12.95 13.94
N ASN A 158 3.41 -12.47 14.34
CA ASN A 158 2.14 -13.15 14.13
C ASN A 158 1.08 -12.16 13.64
N ILE A 159 0.08 -12.66 12.92
CA ILE A 159 -1.11 -11.89 12.57
C ILE A 159 -1.91 -11.60 13.84
N THR A 160 -2.25 -10.32 14.07
CA THR A 160 -3.01 -9.88 15.25
C THR A 160 -4.44 -9.47 14.92
N GLN A 161 -4.69 -9.05 13.67
CA GLN A 161 -6.02 -8.67 13.19
C GLN A 161 -6.09 -8.78 11.68
N LEU A 162 -7.25 -9.16 11.17
CA LEU A 162 -7.64 -9.07 9.75
C LEU A 162 -8.69 -7.98 9.60
N GLY A 163 -8.75 -7.33 8.42
CA GLY A 163 -9.68 -6.23 8.17
C GLY A 163 -9.37 -4.97 9.00
N ALA A 164 -8.10 -4.74 9.32
CA ALA A 164 -7.67 -3.55 10.05
C ALA A 164 -7.71 -2.30 9.15
N SER A 165 -7.88 -1.11 9.78
CA SER A 165 -7.76 0.17 9.10
C SER A 165 -6.73 1.04 9.79
N VAL A 166 -6.01 1.85 9.01
CA VAL A 166 -5.05 2.83 9.52
C VAL A 166 -5.14 4.12 8.71
N ARG A 167 -5.01 5.27 9.39
CA ARG A 167 -4.89 6.56 8.71
C ARG A 167 -3.44 6.79 8.34
N ALA A 168 -3.21 7.00 7.06
CA ALA A 168 -1.93 7.38 6.50
C ALA A 168 -1.99 8.83 6.06
N SER A 169 -0.96 9.61 6.37
CA SER A 169 -0.84 11.00 5.95
C SER A 169 0.48 11.22 5.26
N ASP A 170 0.45 11.98 4.17
CA ASP A 170 1.64 12.50 3.53
C ASP A 170 2.02 13.84 4.16
N GLU A 171 3.23 13.93 4.74
CA GLU A 171 3.74 15.20 5.32
C GLU A 171 4.08 16.25 4.25
N SER A 172 4.21 15.85 2.99
CA SER A 172 4.45 16.78 1.88
C SER A 172 3.20 17.57 1.46
N GLY A 173 2.04 17.32 2.10
CA GLY A 173 0.81 18.08 1.90
C GLY A 173 -0.26 17.36 1.09
N GLY A 174 -0.05 16.08 0.75
CA GLY A 174 -0.99 15.25 -0.04
C GLY A 174 -2.28 14.83 0.68
N GLY A 175 -2.49 15.28 1.91
CA GLY A 175 -3.70 14.97 2.68
C GLY A 175 -3.58 13.71 3.54
N THR A 176 -4.72 13.31 4.11
CA THR A 176 -4.84 12.09 4.91
C THR A 176 -5.73 11.10 4.19
N ARG A 177 -5.26 9.86 4.02
CA ARG A 177 -6.05 8.77 3.46
C ARG A 177 -6.25 7.66 4.50
N GLU A 178 -7.34 6.93 4.40
CA GLU A 178 -7.59 5.75 5.20
C GLU A 178 -7.31 4.50 4.36
N LEU A 179 -6.32 3.71 4.78
CA LEU A 179 -6.10 2.38 4.26
C LEU A 179 -6.93 1.40 5.08
N SER A 180 -7.78 0.62 4.44
CA SER A 180 -8.69 -0.33 5.08
C SER A 180 -8.41 -1.75 4.61
N ASP A 181 -9.03 -2.72 5.29
CA ASP A 181 -8.94 -4.15 4.98
C ASP A 181 -7.50 -4.67 4.96
N LEU A 182 -6.70 -4.24 5.96
CA LEU A 182 -5.31 -4.60 6.11
C LEU A 182 -5.13 -5.81 7.05
N ILE A 183 -4.01 -6.50 6.89
CA ILE A 183 -3.47 -7.46 7.84
C ILE A 183 -2.66 -6.67 8.85
N ARG A 184 -3.03 -6.70 10.15
CA ARG A 184 -2.22 -6.15 11.24
C ARG A 184 -1.37 -7.25 11.85
N VAL A 185 -0.11 -6.95 12.10
CA VAL A 185 0.87 -7.91 12.60
C VAL A 185 1.62 -7.38 13.82
N ALA A 186 2.01 -8.28 14.72
CA ALA A 186 3.00 -8.01 15.76
C ALA A 186 4.38 -8.34 15.20
N ALA A 187 4.87 -7.48 14.30
CA ALA A 187 6.18 -7.56 13.65
C ALA A 187 6.73 -6.14 13.49
N ASP A 188 8.03 -5.96 13.64
CA ASP A 188 8.69 -4.65 13.56
C ASP A 188 8.89 -4.22 12.09
N VAL A 189 7.79 -3.82 11.44
CA VAL A 189 7.81 -3.30 10.05
C VAL A 189 8.37 -1.88 10.08
N ARG A 190 9.48 -1.65 9.39
CA ARG A 190 10.25 -0.41 9.43
C ARG A 190 10.24 0.32 8.08
N PRO A 191 10.53 1.65 8.07
CA PRO A 191 10.77 2.38 6.83
C PRO A 191 11.78 1.64 5.94
N GLY A 192 11.42 1.46 4.65
CA GLY A 192 12.17 0.66 3.69
C GLY A 192 11.61 -0.76 3.49
N ASP A 193 10.88 -1.33 4.46
CA ASP A 193 10.18 -2.60 4.28
C ASP A 193 8.89 -2.45 3.45
N SER A 194 8.40 -1.21 3.26
CA SER A 194 7.26 -0.91 2.39
C SER A 194 7.43 -1.48 0.99
N GLY A 195 6.37 -2.10 0.46
CA GLY A 195 6.37 -2.77 -0.84
C GLY A 195 6.98 -4.16 -0.83
N GLY A 196 7.69 -4.54 0.25
CA GLY A 196 8.21 -5.88 0.47
C GLY A 196 7.15 -6.87 0.93
N PRO A 197 7.46 -8.17 0.91
CA PRO A 197 6.50 -9.20 1.24
C PRO A 197 6.29 -9.38 2.76
N LEU A 198 5.04 -9.61 3.13
CA LEU A 198 4.66 -10.36 4.32
C LEU A 198 4.57 -11.83 3.92
N VAL A 199 5.33 -12.71 4.55
CA VAL A 199 5.40 -14.12 4.16
C VAL A 199 4.94 -15.05 5.28
N ASN A 200 4.38 -16.20 4.89
CA ASN A 200 4.06 -17.31 5.80
C ASN A 200 5.28 -18.22 6.05
N ALA A 201 5.10 -19.26 6.86
CA ALA A 201 6.16 -20.23 7.22
C ALA A 201 6.70 -21.03 6.02
N ALA A 202 5.97 -21.10 4.91
CA ALA A 202 6.41 -21.73 3.67
C ALA A 202 7.16 -20.76 2.73
N GLY A 203 7.48 -19.53 3.17
CA GLY A 203 8.12 -18.50 2.35
C GLY A 203 7.22 -17.95 1.22
N GLN A 204 5.92 -18.14 1.32
CA GLN A 204 4.96 -17.63 0.33
C GLN A 204 4.47 -16.25 0.74
N VAL A 205 4.37 -15.34 -0.22
CA VAL A 205 3.87 -13.98 -0.01
C VAL A 205 2.36 -14.02 0.25
N VAL A 206 1.93 -13.53 1.40
CA VAL A 206 0.51 -13.43 1.82
C VAL A 206 0.04 -11.99 1.94
N GLY A 207 0.96 -11.03 1.87
CA GLY A 207 0.66 -9.59 1.89
C GLY A 207 1.83 -8.75 1.42
N VAL A 208 1.56 -7.44 1.20
CA VAL A 208 2.54 -6.41 0.87
C VAL A 208 2.68 -5.49 2.06
N ASN A 209 3.88 -5.39 2.64
CA ASN A 209 4.15 -4.58 3.84
C ASN A 209 3.86 -3.10 3.60
N VAL A 210 3.28 -2.43 4.58
CA VAL A 210 3.09 -0.98 4.62
C VAL A 210 3.75 -0.44 5.88
N ALA A 211 4.78 0.39 5.73
CA ALA A 211 5.50 1.02 6.83
C ALA A 211 5.38 2.55 6.76
N ALA A 212 5.50 3.24 7.89
CA ALA A 212 5.65 4.68 7.89
C ALA A 212 7.02 5.09 7.34
N THR A 213 7.07 6.17 6.55
CA THR A 213 8.31 6.76 6.03
C THR A 213 8.47 8.21 6.52
N LEU A 214 9.50 8.92 6.10
CA LEU A 214 9.67 10.34 6.42
C LEU A 214 8.54 11.21 5.85
N THR A 215 8.00 10.83 4.70
CA THR A 215 6.93 11.56 4.00
C THR A 215 5.56 10.90 4.15
N TYR A 216 5.51 9.66 4.69
CA TYR A 216 4.30 8.87 4.83
C TYR A 216 4.16 8.40 6.28
N ARG A 217 3.19 8.93 7.00
CA ARG A 217 2.93 8.60 8.41
C ARG A 217 1.67 7.79 8.57
N MET A 218 1.76 6.78 9.41
CA MET A 218 0.62 6.00 9.87
C MET A 218 0.27 6.40 11.31
N GLY A 219 -0.96 6.84 11.52
CA GLY A 219 -1.44 7.24 12.84
C GLY A 219 -1.62 6.03 13.77
N ASN A 220 -1.27 6.20 15.07
CA ASN A 220 -1.49 5.22 16.15
C ASN A 220 -0.78 3.86 15.98
N VAL A 221 0.30 3.78 15.20
CA VAL A 221 1.14 2.58 15.13
C VAL A 221 2.11 2.56 16.30
N ARG A 222 2.12 1.46 17.05
CA ARG A 222 3.06 1.25 18.16
C ARG A 222 4.30 0.55 17.64
N GLY A 223 5.45 0.78 18.28
CA GLY A 223 6.67 0.03 17.99
C GLY A 223 6.43 -1.48 18.12
N GLY A 224 6.90 -2.25 17.13
CA GLY A 224 6.67 -3.70 17.05
C GLY A 224 5.32 -4.09 16.42
N GLU A 225 4.57 -3.14 15.87
CA GLU A 225 3.37 -3.37 15.08
C GLU A 225 3.63 -2.98 13.61
N GLY A 226 2.98 -3.69 12.68
CA GLY A 226 3.02 -3.41 11.26
C GLY A 226 1.68 -3.70 10.59
N PHE A 227 1.58 -3.30 9.33
CA PHE A 227 0.43 -3.55 8.48
C PHE A 227 0.89 -4.11 7.14
N ALA A 228 0.01 -4.90 6.50
CA ALA A 228 0.22 -5.34 5.14
C ALA A 228 -1.10 -5.35 4.36
N ILE A 229 -1.02 -5.04 3.08
CA ILE A 229 -2.15 -5.18 2.14
C ILE A 229 -2.26 -6.67 1.79
N PRO A 230 -3.43 -7.31 1.90
CA PRO A 230 -3.62 -8.71 1.52
C PRO A 230 -3.15 -8.98 0.08
N ILE A 231 -2.40 -10.08 -0.15
CA ILE A 231 -1.82 -10.36 -1.46
C ILE A 231 -2.88 -10.54 -2.56
N ASP A 232 -4.01 -11.17 -2.25
CA ASP A 232 -5.08 -11.38 -3.23
C ASP A 232 -5.65 -10.04 -3.72
N ARG A 233 -5.77 -9.03 -2.83
CA ARG A 233 -6.16 -7.67 -3.18
C ARG A 233 -5.10 -6.98 -4.03
N ALA A 234 -3.83 -7.03 -3.63
CA ALA A 234 -2.73 -6.42 -4.36
C ALA A 234 -2.59 -6.98 -5.78
N LEU A 235 -2.74 -8.30 -5.94
CA LEU A 235 -2.75 -8.96 -7.26
C LEU A 235 -3.98 -8.61 -8.09
N GLY A 236 -5.14 -8.42 -7.45
CA GLY A 236 -6.35 -7.93 -8.13
C GLY A 236 -6.10 -6.55 -8.77
N ILE A 237 -5.47 -5.63 -8.04
CA ILE A 237 -5.09 -4.30 -8.53
C ILE A 237 -4.03 -4.41 -9.63
N ALA A 238 -2.98 -5.21 -9.44
CA ALA A 238 -1.96 -5.44 -10.45
C ALA A 238 -2.56 -5.97 -11.77
N ASN A 239 -3.55 -6.86 -11.69
CA ASN A 239 -4.28 -7.37 -12.85
C ASN A 239 -5.15 -6.30 -13.51
N ALA A 240 -5.78 -5.40 -12.76
CA ALA A 240 -6.51 -4.26 -13.30
C ALA A 240 -5.56 -3.33 -14.06
N ILE A 241 -4.37 -3.04 -13.49
CA ILE A 241 -3.32 -2.26 -14.16
C ILE A 241 -2.90 -2.94 -15.48
N ARG A 242 -2.60 -4.26 -15.47
CA ARG A 242 -2.22 -5.03 -16.69
C ARG A 242 -3.30 -5.00 -17.77
N SER A 243 -4.57 -4.90 -17.37
CA SER A 243 -5.71 -4.87 -18.28
C SER A 243 -6.00 -3.47 -18.85
N GLY A 244 -5.15 -2.49 -18.58
CA GLY A 244 -5.33 -1.12 -19.08
C GLY A 244 -6.07 -0.20 -18.13
N GLY A 245 -6.14 -0.53 -16.84
CA GLY A 245 -6.72 0.30 -15.79
C GLY A 245 -8.12 -0.11 -15.37
N GLY A 246 -8.73 0.71 -14.51
CA GLY A 246 -10.05 0.51 -13.92
C GLY A 246 -10.37 1.69 -13.00
N ALA A 247 -11.51 1.67 -12.32
CA ALA A 247 -11.85 2.72 -11.37
C ALA A 247 -10.78 2.84 -10.26
N GLY A 248 -10.19 4.03 -10.10
CA GLY A 248 -9.16 4.32 -9.12
C GLY A 248 -7.73 3.94 -9.53
N VAL A 249 -7.54 3.39 -10.73
CA VAL A 249 -6.21 3.02 -11.25
C VAL A 249 -5.72 4.08 -12.24
N HIS A 250 -4.53 4.62 -11.99
CA HIS A 250 -3.80 5.46 -12.94
C HIS A 250 -2.84 4.62 -13.79
N MET A 251 -2.72 4.96 -15.08
CA MET A 251 -1.87 4.27 -16.04
C MET A 251 -0.81 5.19 -16.62
N GLY A 252 0.44 4.73 -16.63
CA GLY A 252 1.53 5.47 -17.28
C GLY A 252 1.98 6.72 -16.54
N ASP A 253 2.41 7.73 -17.30
CA ASP A 253 2.96 8.97 -16.77
C ASP A 253 1.89 9.85 -16.13
N THR A 254 2.23 10.50 -15.02
CA THR A 254 1.34 11.38 -14.25
C THR A 254 1.24 12.76 -14.91
N ALA A 255 0.02 13.27 -15.03
CA ALA A 255 -0.23 14.64 -15.46
C ALA A 255 0.19 15.64 -14.36
N PHE A 256 0.78 16.75 -14.79
CA PHE A 256 1.39 17.69 -13.87
C PHE A 256 1.10 19.15 -14.23
N ILE A 257 0.66 19.93 -13.23
CA ILE A 257 0.47 21.38 -13.37
C ILE A 257 1.66 22.18 -12.82
N GLY A 258 2.47 21.60 -11.92
CA GLY A 258 3.69 22.21 -11.41
C GLY A 258 3.51 23.09 -10.18
N VAL A 259 2.64 22.72 -9.27
CA VAL A 259 2.41 23.41 -7.99
C VAL A 259 2.61 22.48 -6.80
N GLY A 260 3.20 23.00 -5.72
CA GLY A 260 3.09 22.41 -4.39
C GLY A 260 1.81 22.94 -3.72
N ILE A 261 0.99 22.06 -3.17
CA ILE A 261 -0.33 22.39 -2.62
C ILE A 261 -0.46 21.97 -1.16
N ALA A 262 -1.44 22.55 -0.47
CA ALA A 262 -1.90 22.10 0.83
C ALA A 262 -3.40 22.45 0.98
N ASP A 263 -4.06 21.87 1.97
CA ASP A 263 -5.44 22.23 2.28
C ASP A 263 -5.55 23.71 2.68
N ALA A 264 -6.68 24.33 2.33
CA ALA A 264 -7.02 25.66 2.79
C ALA A 264 -7.21 25.64 4.30
N LYS A 265 -6.73 26.71 4.98
CA LYS A 265 -6.98 26.89 6.40
C LYS A 265 -8.39 27.43 6.62
N ASP A 266 -8.92 27.19 7.82
CA ASP A 266 -10.22 27.72 8.22
C ASP A 266 -10.33 29.24 7.98
N GLY A 267 -11.46 29.66 7.37
CA GLY A 267 -11.80 31.06 7.11
C GLY A 267 -11.42 31.59 5.73
N GLY A 268 -10.82 30.77 4.85
CA GLY A 268 -10.57 31.08 3.43
C GLY A 268 -11.51 30.33 2.48
N PRO A 269 -11.41 30.58 1.16
CA PRO A 269 -12.12 29.76 0.17
C PRO A 269 -11.68 28.30 0.28
N ALA A 270 -12.65 27.37 0.20
CA ALA A 270 -12.36 25.95 0.11
C ALA A 270 -11.54 25.69 -1.18
N GLY A 271 -10.56 24.80 -1.12
CA GLY A 271 -9.73 24.49 -2.29
C GLY A 271 -8.32 24.02 -1.92
N ALA A 272 -7.50 23.87 -2.95
CA ALA A 272 -6.07 23.55 -2.83
C ALA A 272 -5.24 24.85 -2.83
N VAL A 273 -4.66 25.20 -1.68
CA VAL A 273 -3.78 26.40 -1.56
C VAL A 273 -2.43 26.13 -2.21
N VAL A 274 -2.05 26.97 -3.12
CA VAL A 274 -0.73 26.93 -3.77
C VAL A 274 0.33 27.40 -2.77
N ARG A 275 1.27 26.53 -2.42
CA ARG A 275 2.41 26.82 -1.55
C ARG A 275 3.65 27.20 -2.35
N GLN A 276 3.80 26.58 -3.51
CA GLN A 276 4.92 26.77 -4.39
C GLN A 276 4.47 26.63 -5.84
N VAL A 277 5.09 27.38 -6.74
CA VAL A 277 4.99 27.17 -8.19
C VAL A 277 6.39 26.85 -8.70
N LEU A 278 6.53 25.70 -9.33
CA LEU A 278 7.81 25.25 -9.85
C LEU A 278 8.19 26.01 -11.13
N PRO A 279 9.48 26.25 -11.35
CA PRO A 279 9.94 26.90 -12.59
C PRO A 279 9.63 26.01 -13.80
N ASP A 280 9.39 26.64 -14.95
CA ASP A 280 9.21 25.99 -16.25
C ASP A 280 8.05 24.98 -16.28
N THR A 281 6.99 25.25 -15.51
CA THR A 281 5.79 24.41 -15.44
C THR A 281 4.55 25.11 -15.99
N PRO A 282 3.52 24.33 -16.37
CA PRO A 282 2.28 24.88 -16.90
C PRO A 282 1.63 25.94 -16.00
N ALA A 283 1.56 25.72 -14.70
CA ALA A 283 0.95 26.66 -13.74
C ALA A 283 1.63 28.04 -13.76
N ARG A 284 2.96 28.08 -13.89
CA ARG A 284 3.70 29.33 -14.03
C ARG A 284 3.31 30.11 -15.28
N GLY A 285 3.04 29.38 -16.38
CA GLY A 285 2.67 29.98 -17.68
C GLY A 285 1.34 30.73 -17.65
N ILE A 286 0.42 30.35 -16.77
CA ILE A 286 -0.91 31.00 -16.62
C ILE A 286 -0.94 32.02 -15.46
N GLY A 287 0.18 32.24 -14.76
CA GLY A 287 0.31 33.28 -13.76
C GLY A 287 -0.17 32.89 -12.34
N ILE A 288 -0.34 31.61 -12.05
CA ILE A 288 -0.58 31.14 -10.68
C ILE A 288 0.63 31.47 -9.81
N ALA A 289 0.37 31.86 -8.58
CA ALA A 289 1.36 32.27 -7.60
C ALA A 289 1.13 31.62 -6.22
N PRO A 290 2.18 31.51 -5.39
CA PRO A 290 2.01 31.06 -4.01
C PRO A 290 1.00 31.91 -3.25
N GLY A 291 0.05 31.26 -2.57
CA GLY A 291 -1.07 31.90 -1.85
C GLY A 291 -2.38 31.93 -2.63
N ASP A 292 -2.38 31.64 -3.92
CA ASP A 292 -3.61 31.43 -4.69
C ASP A 292 -4.30 30.13 -4.23
N VAL A 293 -5.62 30.04 -4.44
CA VAL A 293 -6.42 28.86 -4.06
C VAL A 293 -7.07 28.29 -5.31
N ILE A 294 -6.67 27.08 -5.71
CA ILE A 294 -7.32 26.35 -6.82
C ILE A 294 -8.66 25.83 -6.32
N VAL A 295 -9.73 26.19 -7.03
CA VAL A 295 -11.12 25.94 -6.59
C VAL A 295 -11.89 25.04 -7.58
N ALA A 296 -11.42 24.88 -8.83
CA ALA A 296 -12.03 23.95 -9.77
C ALA A 296 -11.06 23.52 -10.89
N VAL A 297 -11.30 22.32 -11.44
CA VAL A 297 -10.72 21.80 -12.68
C VAL A 297 -11.88 21.38 -13.59
N ASP A 298 -11.94 21.91 -14.83
CA ASP A 298 -13.01 21.65 -15.80
C ASP A 298 -14.44 21.81 -15.24
N GLY A 299 -14.60 22.75 -14.29
CA GLY A 299 -15.86 23.00 -13.61
C GLY A 299 -16.17 22.07 -12.44
N VAL A 300 -15.34 21.06 -12.18
CA VAL A 300 -15.44 20.19 -11.00
C VAL A 300 -14.84 20.90 -9.80
N THR A 301 -15.62 21.10 -8.73
CA THR A 301 -15.20 21.82 -7.53
C THR A 301 -14.10 21.08 -6.77
N ILE A 302 -13.08 21.82 -6.34
CA ILE A 302 -11.98 21.41 -5.48
C ILE A 302 -12.25 21.97 -4.08
N ASN A 303 -12.32 21.11 -3.07
CA ASN A 303 -12.46 21.51 -1.66
C ASN A 303 -11.17 21.32 -0.88
N THR A 304 -10.33 20.36 -1.28
CA THR A 304 -9.09 19.96 -0.62
C THR A 304 -7.95 19.79 -1.62
N ALA A 305 -6.71 19.72 -1.12
CA ALA A 305 -5.55 19.34 -1.93
C ALA A 305 -5.71 17.91 -2.50
N THR A 306 -6.30 17.00 -1.72
CA THR A 306 -6.58 15.62 -2.13
C THR A 306 -7.56 15.57 -3.31
N ASP A 307 -8.60 16.43 -3.34
CA ASP A 307 -9.52 16.48 -4.47
C ASP A 307 -8.79 16.83 -5.77
N LEU A 308 -7.88 17.81 -5.72
CA LEU A 308 -7.08 18.18 -6.88
C LEU A 308 -6.20 17.01 -7.34
N SER A 309 -5.50 16.34 -6.43
CA SER A 309 -4.68 15.16 -6.76
C SER A 309 -5.51 14.05 -7.40
N ASN A 310 -6.69 13.74 -6.83
CA ASN A 310 -7.58 12.70 -7.37
C ASN A 310 -8.10 13.05 -8.79
N ILE A 311 -8.38 14.33 -9.05
CA ILE A 311 -8.80 14.76 -10.40
C ILE A 311 -7.64 14.66 -11.36
N MET A 312 -6.43 15.05 -10.96
CA MET A 312 -5.23 14.96 -11.79
C MET A 312 -4.88 13.52 -12.16
N ASP A 313 -5.19 12.54 -11.30
CA ASP A 313 -5.00 11.11 -11.59
C ASP A 313 -5.86 10.59 -12.77
N ALA A 314 -6.92 11.32 -13.16
CA ALA A 314 -7.72 10.98 -14.32
C ALA A 314 -7.18 11.56 -15.64
N HIS A 315 -6.12 12.39 -15.57
CA HIS A 315 -5.53 13.06 -16.73
C HIS A 315 -4.14 12.51 -17.07
N HIS A 316 -3.72 12.76 -18.31
CA HIS A 316 -2.40 12.37 -18.82
C HIS A 316 -1.62 13.59 -19.33
N PRO A 317 -0.30 13.52 -19.44
CA PRO A 317 0.50 14.56 -20.07
C PRO A 317 0.02 14.86 -21.48
N GLY A 318 -0.14 16.15 -21.80
CA GLY A 318 -0.69 16.63 -23.07
C GLY A 318 -2.19 16.94 -23.05
N ASP A 319 -2.93 16.47 -22.04
CA ASP A 319 -4.32 16.88 -21.87
C ASP A 319 -4.39 18.39 -21.60
N THR A 320 -5.49 19.00 -22.02
CA THR A 320 -5.77 20.41 -21.73
C THR A 320 -6.96 20.49 -20.81
N ILE A 321 -6.78 21.12 -19.66
CA ILE A 321 -7.79 21.37 -18.65
C ILE A 321 -8.09 22.86 -18.52
N THR A 322 -9.25 23.21 -17.97
CA THR A 322 -9.55 24.58 -17.50
C THR A 322 -9.35 24.66 -16.01
N LEU A 323 -8.30 25.36 -15.57
CA LEU A 323 -8.02 25.56 -14.16
C LEU A 323 -8.67 26.85 -13.68
N SER A 324 -9.42 26.79 -12.56
CA SER A 324 -10.02 27.96 -11.91
C SER A 324 -9.44 28.14 -10.51
N TRP A 325 -9.08 29.39 -10.18
CA TRP A 325 -8.49 29.71 -8.88
C TRP A 325 -8.94 31.09 -8.40
N VAL A 326 -8.80 31.32 -7.11
CA VAL A 326 -8.96 32.66 -6.48
C VAL A 326 -7.54 33.18 -6.19
N ASP A 327 -7.19 34.36 -6.73
CA ASP A 327 -5.90 34.97 -6.46
C ASP A 327 -5.82 35.53 -5.03
N ARG A 328 -4.62 35.96 -4.61
CA ARG A 328 -4.40 36.48 -3.24
C ARG A 328 -5.19 37.73 -2.91
N GLU A 329 -5.62 38.47 -3.91
CA GLU A 329 -6.48 39.66 -3.79
C GLU A 329 -7.97 39.29 -3.70
N GLY A 330 -8.34 37.99 -3.82
CA GLY A 330 -9.69 37.50 -3.78
C GLY A 330 -10.44 37.52 -5.12
N ASN A 331 -9.73 37.78 -6.23
CA ASN A 331 -10.36 37.81 -7.55
C ASN A 331 -10.41 36.40 -8.16
N PRO A 332 -11.54 36.00 -8.75
CA PRO A 332 -11.65 34.75 -9.48
C PRO A 332 -10.89 34.85 -10.81
N ARG A 333 -10.12 33.79 -11.12
CA ARG A 333 -9.34 33.62 -12.33
C ARG A 333 -9.66 32.26 -12.95
N SER A 334 -9.52 32.17 -14.26
CA SER A 334 -9.63 30.90 -14.98
C SER A 334 -8.81 30.95 -16.27
N ALA A 335 -8.13 29.85 -16.59
CA ALA A 335 -7.36 29.75 -17.83
C ALA A 335 -7.28 28.28 -18.29
N PRO A 336 -7.18 28.05 -19.61
CA PRO A 336 -6.82 26.76 -20.16
C PRO A 336 -5.34 26.46 -19.85
N LEU A 337 -5.04 25.19 -19.57
CA LEU A 337 -3.72 24.73 -19.18
C LEU A 337 -3.44 23.37 -19.81
N ALA A 338 -2.39 23.30 -20.65
CA ALA A 338 -1.88 22.02 -21.14
C ALA A 338 -0.99 21.37 -20.06
N LEU A 339 -1.28 20.12 -19.71
CA LEU A 339 -0.57 19.38 -18.70
C LEU A 339 0.76 18.84 -19.22
N SER A 340 1.80 18.90 -18.39
CA SER A 340 3.11 18.29 -18.67
C SER A 340 3.23 16.92 -17.99
N ALA A 341 4.25 16.15 -18.37
CA ALA A 341 4.67 15.02 -17.56
C ALA A 341 5.30 15.52 -16.25
N GLY A 342 4.99 14.86 -15.15
CA GLY A 342 5.45 15.21 -13.82
C GLY A 342 6.08 14.05 -13.05
N PRO A 343 6.36 14.26 -11.78
CA PRO A 343 6.73 13.18 -10.88
C PRO A 343 5.59 12.18 -10.78
N VAL A 344 5.90 10.97 -10.35
CA VAL A 344 4.88 9.92 -10.13
C VAL A 344 3.87 10.42 -9.09
N GLY A 345 2.58 10.29 -9.38
CA GLY A 345 1.48 10.84 -8.60
C GLY A 345 1.00 9.99 -7.44
#